data_47a123630e3bcecc43abb4a136b047f1
#
_entry.id   47a123630e3bcecc43abb4a136b047f1
#
_cell.length_a   1.000
_cell.length_b   1.000
_cell.length_c   1.000
_cell.angle_alpha   90.00
_cell.angle_beta   90.00
_cell.angle_gamma   90.00
#
_symmetry.space_group_name_H-M   'P 1'
#
loop_
_entity.id
_entity.type
_entity.pdbx_description
1 polymer ?
#
loop_
_entity_poly.entity_id
_entity_poly.type
_entity_poly.pdbx_seq_one_letter_code
_entity_poly.pdbx_strand_id
1 'polypeptide(L)'
;AVHGLGADQLPDDVVAFESEVLARRGLPAGVGLNHRFTHFQHLFSGSSYAAGYYVYLWAEVLDCDAFEAFKEAGDIFDPNTAQRLLRCIYAAGNRVEPGQTYREFRGRDARVEPMLRDRGLIPEEA
;
A
#
# COMPACT_ATOMS: atom_id res chain seq x y z
N ALA A 1 -11.62 -2.84 10.70
CA ALA A 1 -12.47 -2.68 11.88
C ALA A 1 -13.94 -2.57 11.47
N VAL A 2 -14.34 -1.52 10.72
CA VAL A 2 -15.76 -1.23 10.41
C VAL A 2 -16.49 -2.42 9.76
N HIS A 3 -15.96 -2.94 8.65
CA HIS A 3 -16.59 -4.05 7.91
C HIS A 3 -16.46 -5.43 8.59
N GLY A 4 -15.88 -5.49 9.77
CA GLY A 4 -15.82 -6.71 10.59
C GLY A 4 -16.80 -6.72 11.74
N LEU A 5 -17.68 -5.70 11.84
CA LEU A 5 -18.73 -5.63 12.85
C LEU A 5 -19.96 -6.41 12.41
N GLY A 6 -20.56 -7.15 13.34
CA GLY A 6 -21.91 -7.66 13.19
C GLY A 6 -22.96 -6.54 13.32
N ALA A 7 -24.18 -6.82 12.87
CA ALA A 7 -25.27 -5.83 12.95
C ALA A 7 -25.62 -5.42 14.40
N ASP A 8 -25.37 -6.31 15.35
CA ASP A 8 -25.55 -6.12 16.79
C ASP A 8 -24.36 -5.40 17.47
N GLN A 9 -23.29 -5.15 16.73
CA GLN A 9 -22.06 -4.53 17.20
C GLN A 9 -21.86 -3.11 16.66
N LEU A 10 -22.87 -2.57 15.99
CA LEU A 10 -22.77 -1.21 15.44
C LEU A 10 -22.69 -0.18 16.58
N PRO A 11 -21.72 0.76 16.53
CA PRO A 11 -21.56 1.74 17.57
C PRO A 11 -22.65 2.82 17.48
N ASP A 12 -23.20 3.23 18.60
CA ASP A 12 -24.13 4.37 18.70
C ASP A 12 -23.36 5.69 18.43
N ASP A 13 -22.11 5.78 18.90
CA ASP A 13 -21.22 6.92 18.65
C ASP A 13 -20.05 6.50 17.76
N VAL A 14 -20.17 6.83 16.48
CA VAL A 14 -19.14 6.51 15.46
C VAL A 14 -17.83 7.25 15.73
N VAL A 15 -17.88 8.45 16.32
CA VAL A 15 -16.67 9.26 16.61
C VAL A 15 -15.88 8.65 17.78
N ALA A 16 -16.59 8.23 18.82
CA ALA A 16 -15.97 7.53 19.94
C ALA A 16 -15.37 6.20 19.49
N PHE A 17 -16.10 5.42 18.69
CA PHE A 17 -15.61 4.16 18.10
C PHE A 17 -14.34 4.37 17.26
N GLU A 18 -14.33 5.38 16.37
CA GLU A 18 -13.15 5.74 15.58
C GLU A 18 -11.94 6.01 16.47
N SER A 19 -12.13 6.85 17.49
CA SER A 19 -11.07 7.22 18.42
C SER A 19 -10.52 6.01 19.18
N GLU A 20 -11.38 5.11 19.63
CA GLU A 20 -11.00 3.88 20.32
C GLU A 20 -10.21 2.94 19.41
N VAL A 21 -10.67 2.74 18.15
CA VAL A 21 -9.95 1.91 17.17
C VAL A 21 -8.57 2.46 16.88
N LEU A 22 -8.44 3.77 16.72
CA LEU A 22 -7.17 4.43 16.45
C LEU A 22 -6.21 4.35 17.64
N ALA A 23 -6.71 4.55 18.85
CA ALA A 23 -5.92 4.40 20.09
C ALA A 23 -5.37 2.98 20.22
N ARG A 24 -6.20 1.97 19.97
CA ARG A 24 -5.75 0.56 19.95
C ARG A 24 -4.71 0.25 18.87
N ARG A 25 -4.65 1.03 17.81
CA ARG A 25 -3.64 0.93 16.74
C ARG A 25 -2.40 1.78 16.98
N GLY A 26 -2.32 2.48 18.11
CA GLY A 26 -1.16 3.26 18.50
C GLY A 26 -1.04 4.59 17.75
N LEU A 27 -2.16 5.17 17.27
CA LEU A 27 -2.11 6.49 16.64
C LEU A 27 -1.56 7.52 17.65
N PRO A 28 -0.48 8.28 17.30
CA PRO A 28 0.09 9.27 18.21
C PRO A 28 -0.90 10.37 18.57
N ALA A 29 -0.80 10.90 19.77
CA ALA A 29 -1.58 12.07 20.20
C ALA A 29 -1.29 13.26 19.27
N GLY A 30 -2.34 13.96 18.87
CA GLY A 30 -2.24 15.11 17.96
C GLY A 30 -2.28 14.73 16.46
N VAL A 31 -2.22 13.45 16.11
CA VAL A 31 -2.45 12.97 14.74
C VAL A 31 -3.91 12.53 14.60
N GLY A 32 -4.63 13.11 13.65
CA GLY A 32 -6.01 12.73 13.32
C GLY A 32 -6.08 11.99 11.98
N LEU A 33 -7.21 11.33 11.72
CA LEU A 33 -7.51 10.82 10.39
C LEU A 33 -7.77 11.97 9.41
N ASN A 34 -7.11 11.93 8.27
CA ASN A 34 -7.40 12.83 7.16
C ASN A 34 -8.81 12.58 6.60
N HIS A 35 -9.22 11.31 6.54
CA HIS A 35 -10.55 10.88 6.13
C HIS A 35 -11.23 10.15 7.28
N ARG A 36 -12.13 10.82 7.97
CA ARG A 36 -12.95 10.22 9.03
C ARG A 36 -13.99 9.28 8.44
N PHE A 37 -14.41 8.27 9.18
CA PHE A 37 -15.38 7.26 8.72
C PHE A 37 -16.65 7.88 8.14
N THR A 38 -17.17 8.95 8.75
CA THR A 38 -18.36 9.67 8.30
C THR A 38 -18.19 10.43 6.99
N HIS A 39 -16.95 10.68 6.56
CA HIS A 39 -16.64 11.45 5.34
C HIS A 39 -15.98 10.59 4.26
N PHE A 40 -15.54 9.37 4.60
CA PHE A 40 -14.80 8.53 3.67
C PHE A 40 -15.74 7.66 2.84
N GLN A 41 -16.39 8.30 1.89
CA GLN A 41 -17.38 7.69 1.00
C GLN A 41 -16.89 6.39 0.35
N HIS A 42 -15.63 6.30 -0.05
CA HIS A 42 -15.07 5.11 -0.70
C HIS A 42 -15.30 3.80 0.08
N LEU A 43 -15.35 3.85 1.40
CA LEU A 43 -15.59 2.67 2.22
C LEU A 43 -17.05 2.17 2.14
N PHE A 44 -17.99 3.00 1.69
CA PHE A 44 -19.42 2.75 1.80
C PHE A 44 -20.18 2.84 0.47
N SER A 45 -19.57 3.39 -0.61
CA SER A 45 -20.25 3.57 -1.90
C SER A 45 -20.26 2.34 -2.80
N GLY A 46 -19.66 1.24 -2.37
CA GLY A 46 -19.58 0.00 -3.16
C GLY A 46 -18.60 -0.99 -2.56
N SER A 47 -18.52 -2.17 -3.14
CA SER A 47 -17.66 -3.26 -2.64
C SER A 47 -16.17 -3.06 -2.96
N SER A 48 -15.82 -2.27 -3.98
CA SER A 48 -14.45 -2.16 -4.50
C SER A 48 -13.44 -1.67 -3.47
N TYR A 49 -13.82 -0.66 -2.67
CA TYR A 49 -12.94 -0.07 -1.66
C TYR A 49 -13.34 -0.36 -0.22
N ALA A 50 -14.44 -1.09 0.00
CA ALA A 50 -14.95 -1.37 1.35
C ALA A 50 -13.87 -1.86 2.33
N ALA A 51 -13.05 -2.82 1.90
CA ALA A 51 -11.89 -3.29 2.65
C ALA A 51 -10.59 -3.27 1.81
N GLY A 52 -10.60 -2.59 0.68
CA GLY A 52 -9.54 -2.62 -0.34
C GLY A 52 -8.75 -1.32 -0.50
N TYR A 53 -9.08 -0.26 0.23
CA TYR A 53 -8.44 1.04 0.02
C TYR A 53 -6.94 1.05 0.36
N TYR A 54 -6.46 0.11 1.13
CA TYR A 54 -5.04 -0.09 1.42
C TYR A 54 -4.21 -0.37 0.15
N VAL A 55 -4.85 -0.70 -0.98
CA VAL A 55 -4.18 -1.01 -2.25
C VAL A 55 -3.25 0.10 -2.72
N TYR A 56 -3.57 1.35 -2.43
CA TYR A 56 -2.70 2.49 -2.79
C TYR A 56 -1.36 2.46 -2.05
N LEU A 57 -1.38 2.18 -0.75
CA LEU A 57 -0.15 2.03 0.02
C LEU A 57 0.64 0.79 -0.42
N TRP A 58 -0.06 -0.29 -0.75
CA TRP A 58 0.57 -1.51 -1.26
C TRP A 58 1.21 -1.28 -2.64
N ALA A 59 0.52 -0.57 -3.53
CA ALA A 59 1.05 -0.22 -4.85
C ALA A 59 2.30 0.66 -4.73
N GLU A 60 2.32 1.62 -3.81
CA GLU A 60 3.48 2.47 -3.55
C GLU A 60 4.69 1.67 -3.05
N VAL A 61 4.49 0.67 -2.18
CA VAL A 61 5.57 -0.26 -1.79
C VAL A 61 6.16 -0.96 -3.00
N LEU A 62 5.30 -1.49 -3.89
CA LEU A 62 5.74 -2.18 -5.10
C LEU A 62 6.45 -1.24 -6.08
N ASP A 63 5.95 -0.02 -6.24
CA ASP A 63 6.50 1.01 -7.12
C ASP A 63 7.89 1.44 -6.67
N CYS A 64 8.03 1.85 -5.41
CA CYS A 64 9.32 2.26 -4.85
C CYS A 64 10.35 1.12 -4.92
N ASP A 65 9.98 -0.11 -4.55
CA ASP A 65 10.90 -1.26 -4.64
C ASP A 65 11.23 -1.64 -6.09
N ALA A 66 10.30 -1.46 -7.03
CA ALA A 66 10.57 -1.68 -8.45
C ALA A 66 11.56 -0.65 -9.00
N PHE A 67 11.47 0.60 -8.56
CA PHE A 67 12.41 1.66 -8.97
C PHE A 67 13.82 1.43 -8.41
N GLU A 68 13.95 0.80 -7.24
CA GLU A 68 15.27 0.40 -6.71
C GLU A 68 16.04 -0.50 -7.69
N ALA A 69 15.36 -1.32 -8.53
CA ALA A 69 16.05 -2.13 -9.53
C ALA A 69 16.85 -1.31 -10.54
N PHE A 70 16.38 -0.10 -10.87
CA PHE A 70 17.09 0.82 -11.76
C PHE A 70 18.26 1.50 -11.05
N LYS A 71 18.08 1.87 -9.78
CA LYS A 71 19.18 2.41 -8.96
C LYS A 71 20.27 1.36 -8.77
N GLU A 72 19.90 0.11 -8.48
CA GLU A 72 20.82 -1.03 -8.37
C GLU A 72 21.59 -1.31 -9.67
N ALA A 73 20.97 -1.03 -10.85
CA ALA A 73 21.65 -1.12 -12.13
C ALA A 73 22.63 0.04 -12.41
N GLY A 74 22.60 1.10 -11.59
CA GLY A 74 23.43 2.29 -11.75
C GLY A 74 22.97 3.27 -12.83
N ASP A 75 21.84 2.99 -13.48
CA ASP A 75 21.23 3.86 -14.48
C ASP A 75 19.71 3.76 -14.39
N ILE A 76 19.05 4.87 -14.05
CA ILE A 76 17.59 4.94 -13.95
C ILE A 76 16.87 4.74 -15.29
N PHE A 77 17.61 4.72 -16.39
CA PHE A 77 17.13 4.44 -17.76
C PHE A 77 17.68 3.11 -18.30
N ASP A 78 18.22 2.22 -17.45
CA ASP A 78 18.78 0.93 -17.92
C ASP A 78 17.77 0.15 -18.77
N PRO A 79 18.10 -0.12 -20.07
CA PRO A 79 17.16 -0.75 -20.97
C PRO A 79 16.87 -2.22 -20.63
N ASN A 80 17.79 -2.92 -19.97
CA ASN A 80 17.59 -4.31 -19.58
C ASN A 80 16.59 -4.41 -18.42
N THR A 81 16.69 -3.53 -17.45
CA THR A 81 15.73 -3.43 -16.33
C THR A 81 14.36 -3.00 -16.84
N ALA A 82 14.32 -2.01 -17.77
CA ALA A 82 13.07 -1.56 -18.39
C ALA A 82 12.40 -2.70 -19.20
N GLN A 83 13.16 -3.45 -19.98
CA GLN A 83 12.63 -4.58 -20.73
C GLN A 83 12.12 -5.71 -19.83
N ARG A 84 12.79 -5.96 -18.70
CA ARG A 84 12.38 -6.95 -17.70
C ARG A 84 11.08 -6.49 -17.01
N LEU A 85 10.98 -5.20 -16.63
CA LEU A 85 9.76 -4.61 -16.06
C LEU A 85 8.59 -4.71 -17.04
N LEU A 86 8.81 -4.32 -18.29
CA LEU A 86 7.79 -4.42 -19.34
C LEU A 86 7.28 -5.86 -19.49
N ARG A 87 8.16 -6.83 -19.58
CA ARG A 87 7.79 -8.24 -19.80
C ARG A 87 7.08 -8.85 -18.60
N CYS A 88 7.63 -8.65 -17.38
CA CYS A 88 7.15 -9.33 -16.18
C CYS A 88 5.91 -8.67 -15.60
N ILE A 89 5.79 -7.34 -15.70
CA ILE A 89 4.71 -6.59 -15.05
C ILE A 89 3.68 -6.10 -16.08
N TYR A 90 4.07 -5.19 -16.96
CA TYR A 90 3.10 -4.52 -17.83
C TYR A 90 2.49 -5.43 -18.89
N ALA A 91 3.30 -6.20 -19.60
CA ALA A 91 2.82 -7.10 -20.64
C ALA A 91 2.20 -8.40 -20.09
N ALA A 92 2.56 -8.80 -18.88
CA ALA A 92 1.95 -9.96 -18.23
C ALA A 92 0.49 -9.70 -17.85
N GLY A 93 0.17 -8.47 -17.43
CA GLY A 93 -1.17 -8.16 -16.93
C GLY A 93 -1.54 -9.08 -15.76
N ASN A 94 -2.77 -9.57 -15.77
CA ASN A 94 -3.27 -10.49 -14.74
C ASN A 94 -3.39 -11.95 -15.23
N ARG A 95 -2.55 -12.38 -16.19
CA ARG A 95 -2.54 -13.77 -16.70
C ARG A 95 -1.82 -14.74 -15.79
N VAL A 96 -0.91 -14.24 -14.98
CA VAL A 96 -0.12 -14.96 -13.99
C VAL A 96 -0.33 -14.28 -12.64
N GLU A 97 -0.19 -15.02 -11.56
CA GLU A 97 -0.31 -14.48 -10.21
C GLU A 97 0.69 -13.33 -10.01
N PRO A 98 0.21 -12.12 -9.60
CA PRO A 98 1.04 -10.90 -9.56
C PRO A 98 2.31 -11.01 -8.70
N GLY A 99 2.25 -11.70 -7.56
CA GLY A 99 3.43 -11.91 -6.72
C GLY A 99 4.49 -12.79 -7.41
N GLN A 100 4.07 -13.74 -8.26
CA GLN A 100 5.02 -14.53 -9.05
C GLN A 100 5.72 -13.64 -10.09
N THR A 101 4.97 -12.85 -10.86
CA THR A 101 5.56 -11.98 -11.89
C THR A 101 6.46 -10.91 -11.26
N TYR A 102 6.11 -10.43 -10.07
CA TYR A 102 6.96 -9.51 -9.33
C TYR A 102 8.29 -10.16 -8.91
N ARG A 103 8.24 -11.38 -8.38
CA ARG A 103 9.47 -12.15 -8.07
C ARG A 103 10.32 -12.45 -9.31
N GLU A 104 9.70 -12.70 -10.47
CA GLU A 104 10.42 -12.84 -11.74
C GLU A 104 11.12 -11.54 -12.16
N PHE A 105 10.54 -10.40 -11.87
CA PHE A 105 11.14 -9.10 -12.12
C PHE A 105 12.27 -8.77 -11.13
N ARG A 106 12.01 -8.87 -9.82
CA ARG A 106 12.94 -8.43 -8.77
C ARG A 106 13.90 -9.51 -8.27
N GLY A 107 13.63 -10.79 -8.57
CA GLY A 107 14.35 -11.94 -7.99
C GLY A 107 14.00 -12.23 -6.54
N ARG A 108 13.06 -11.50 -5.94
CA ARG A 108 12.62 -11.58 -4.55
C ARG A 108 11.23 -10.96 -4.36
N ASP A 109 10.66 -11.13 -3.19
CA ASP A 109 9.48 -10.36 -2.80
C ASP A 109 9.81 -8.87 -2.60
N ALA A 110 8.77 -8.02 -2.69
CA ALA A 110 8.90 -6.60 -2.46
C ALA A 110 9.36 -6.29 -1.03
N ARG A 111 10.11 -5.21 -0.87
CA ARG A 111 10.54 -4.67 0.41
C ARG A 111 9.84 -3.33 0.66
N VAL A 112 9.55 -3.05 1.93
CA VAL A 112 8.90 -1.80 2.33
C VAL A 112 9.89 -0.65 2.52
N GLU A 113 11.15 -0.95 2.75
CA GLU A 113 12.19 0.03 3.08
C GLU A 113 12.36 1.12 2.01
N PRO A 114 12.31 0.83 0.68
CA PRO A 114 12.37 1.87 -0.34
C PRO A 114 11.28 2.93 -0.17
N MET A 115 10.05 2.53 0.06
CA MET A 115 8.94 3.44 0.31
C MET A 115 9.11 4.23 1.61
N LEU A 116 9.63 3.60 2.67
CA LEU A 116 9.91 4.30 3.93
C LEU A 116 11.02 5.34 3.78
N ARG A 117 12.06 5.07 2.96
CA ARG A 117 13.08 6.06 2.61
C ARG A 117 12.52 7.23 1.82
N ASP A 118 11.75 6.93 0.78
CA ASP A 118 11.10 7.95 -0.05
C ASP A 118 10.23 8.90 0.78
N ARG A 119 9.57 8.37 1.80
CA ARG A 119 8.77 9.14 2.76
C ARG A 119 9.59 9.80 3.89
N GLY A 120 10.91 9.64 3.92
CA GLY A 120 11.77 10.18 4.98
C GLY A 120 11.55 9.57 6.36
N LEU A 121 10.97 8.36 6.42
CA LEU A 121 10.68 7.66 7.68
C LEU A 121 11.87 6.83 8.20
N ILE A 122 12.81 6.50 7.32
CA ILE A 122 14.09 5.88 7.66
C ILE A 122 15.21 6.58 6.86
N PRO A 123 16.48 6.54 7.33
CA PRO A 123 17.58 7.13 6.61
C PRO A 123 17.81 6.51 5.23
N GLU A 124 18.40 7.29 4.31
CA GLU A 124 19.01 6.76 3.08
C GLU A 124 20.11 5.75 3.43
N GLU A 125 20.25 4.71 2.62
CA GLU A 125 21.41 3.81 2.74
C GLU A 125 22.66 4.55 2.23
N ALA A 126 23.73 4.56 3.05
CA ALA A 126 25.00 5.25 2.77
C ALA A 126 25.81 4.53 1.69
#